data_c0efd53600ec1746f57ff4d4a500e990
#
_entry.id   c0efd53600ec1746f57ff4d4a500e990
#
_cell.length_a   1.000
_cell.length_b   1.000
_cell.length_c   1.000
_cell.angle_alpha   90.00
_cell.angle_beta   90.00
_cell.angle_gamma   90.00
#
_symmetry.space_group_name_H-M   'P 1'
#
loop_
_entity.id
_entity.type
_entity.pdbx_description
1 polymer ?
#
loop_
_entity_poly.entity_id
_entity_poly.type
_entity_poly.pdbx_seq_one_letter_code
_entity_poly.pdbx_strand_id
1 'polypeptide(L)'
;MLAFIFDIDGTLVDSNELHVDSWDRAFRRFGKQFPREKLRAQIGKGSDQYLPEFLTPDEIDRFGEELDDYRSELFRKEYLPKVRPFAQVRELFQRIRDDNKRIVLASSGKKADTKYYIDLLKVGDRIEGYTSGDDADNSKPAPDIFAASLKKLGGISPADAVTVGDTRFDIEAARKAGMKTIAFLSGGTSGAVLREAGAIAIYTDPADFLAHYDELIKGFMSESIRRRI
;
A
#
# COMPACT_ATOMS: atom_id res chain seq x y z
N MET A 1 -3.79 18.79 8.07
CA MET A 1 -3.85 17.33 7.85
C MET A 1 -4.79 16.71 8.84
N LEU A 2 -5.81 15.98 8.35
CA LEU A 2 -6.89 15.39 9.15
C LEU A 2 -6.88 13.86 9.13
N ALA A 3 -6.24 13.23 8.15
CA ALA A 3 -6.29 11.79 7.95
C ALA A 3 -5.00 11.20 7.40
N PHE A 4 -4.79 9.93 7.72
CA PHE A 4 -3.78 9.05 7.14
C PHE A 4 -4.45 7.94 6.34
N ILE A 5 -3.93 7.63 5.16
CA ILE A 5 -4.34 6.50 4.34
C ILE A 5 -3.12 5.59 4.20
N PHE A 6 -3.18 4.43 4.83
CA PHE A 6 -2.07 3.47 4.82
C PHE A 6 -2.28 2.40 3.76
N ASP A 7 -1.25 2.17 2.95
CA ASP A 7 -1.07 0.91 2.27
C ASP A 7 -0.80 -0.21 3.29
N ILE A 8 -0.87 -1.47 2.88
CA ILE A 8 -0.77 -2.63 3.78
C ILE A 8 0.50 -3.46 3.51
N ASP A 9 0.63 -4.01 2.30
CA ASP A 9 1.69 -4.95 1.93
C ASP A 9 3.05 -4.23 1.83
N GLY A 10 4.05 -4.67 2.61
CA GLY A 10 5.34 -3.97 2.72
C GLY A 10 5.32 -2.70 3.58
N THR A 11 4.13 -2.21 3.95
CA THR A 11 3.93 -1.00 4.75
C THR A 11 3.58 -1.32 6.20
N LEU A 12 2.57 -2.15 6.43
CA LEU A 12 2.09 -2.55 7.76
C LEU A 12 2.40 -4.01 8.08
N VAL A 13 2.57 -4.83 7.05
CA VAL A 13 2.90 -6.25 7.16
C VAL A 13 4.08 -6.59 6.24
N ASP A 14 4.91 -7.52 6.68
CA ASP A 14 6.01 -8.10 5.92
C ASP A 14 5.49 -9.20 4.98
N SER A 15 5.16 -8.82 3.74
CA SER A 15 4.52 -9.69 2.75
C SER A 15 5.17 -9.66 1.37
N ASN A 16 6.01 -8.66 1.05
CA ASN A 16 6.47 -8.42 -0.31
C ASN A 16 7.22 -9.62 -0.91
N GLU A 17 8.13 -10.25 -0.15
CA GLU A 17 8.84 -11.45 -0.61
C GLU A 17 7.88 -12.64 -0.82
N LEU A 18 6.86 -12.77 0.02
CA LEU A 18 5.84 -13.80 -0.12
C LEU A 18 5.00 -13.59 -1.39
N HIS A 19 4.74 -12.34 -1.75
CA HIS A 19 4.11 -12.00 -3.03
C HIS A 19 5.03 -12.34 -4.20
N VAL A 20 6.32 -12.01 -4.14
CA VAL A 20 7.29 -12.40 -5.18
C VAL A 20 7.33 -13.91 -5.38
N ASP A 21 7.39 -14.68 -4.28
CA ASP A 21 7.38 -16.15 -4.33
C ASP A 21 6.10 -16.70 -4.98
N SER A 22 4.94 -16.14 -4.61
CA SER A 22 3.66 -16.59 -5.16
C SER A 22 3.56 -16.30 -6.67
N TRP A 23 4.03 -15.13 -7.12
CA TRP A 23 4.08 -14.78 -8.54
C TRP A 23 5.06 -15.66 -9.32
N ASP A 24 6.29 -15.90 -8.81
CA ASP A 24 7.25 -16.79 -9.48
C ASP A 24 6.67 -18.20 -9.68
N ARG A 25 6.02 -18.76 -8.64
CA ARG A 25 5.38 -20.08 -8.74
C ARG A 25 4.20 -20.07 -9.71
N ALA A 26 3.37 -19.02 -9.71
CA ALA A 26 2.27 -18.90 -10.64
C ALA A 26 2.77 -18.83 -12.08
N PHE A 27 3.71 -17.95 -12.38
CA PHE A 27 4.29 -17.87 -13.72
C PHE A 27 4.91 -19.20 -14.20
N ARG A 28 5.68 -19.88 -13.33
CA ARG A 28 6.27 -21.19 -13.67
C ARG A 28 5.22 -22.25 -14.02
N ARG A 29 4.07 -22.27 -13.34
CA ARG A 29 2.98 -23.17 -13.65
C ARG A 29 2.41 -22.94 -15.05
N PHE A 30 2.43 -21.69 -15.54
CA PHE A 30 2.00 -21.31 -16.89
C PHE A 30 3.16 -21.27 -17.91
N GLY A 31 4.28 -21.95 -17.60
CA GLY A 31 5.43 -22.07 -18.51
C GLY A 31 6.25 -20.79 -18.69
N LYS A 32 6.12 -19.82 -17.77
CA LYS A 32 6.86 -18.57 -17.77
C LYS A 32 7.89 -18.54 -16.65
N GLN A 33 9.00 -17.86 -16.89
CA GLN A 33 10.03 -17.66 -15.89
C GLN A 33 10.63 -16.27 -16.05
N PHE A 34 10.71 -15.52 -14.94
CA PHE A 34 11.25 -14.17 -14.91
C PHE A 34 12.29 -14.02 -13.78
N PRO A 35 13.27 -13.11 -13.94
CA PRO A 35 14.19 -12.78 -12.86
C PRO A 35 13.43 -12.26 -11.63
N ARG A 36 13.83 -12.73 -10.46
CA ARG A 36 13.17 -12.40 -9.20
C ARG A 36 13.13 -10.89 -8.91
N GLU A 37 14.21 -10.19 -9.27
CA GLU A 37 14.31 -8.73 -9.15
C GLU A 37 13.27 -8.02 -10.02
N LYS A 38 12.96 -8.56 -11.21
CA LYS A 38 11.93 -8.01 -12.09
C LYS A 38 10.55 -8.18 -11.47
N LEU A 39 10.26 -9.35 -10.90
CA LEU A 39 9.01 -9.60 -10.16
C LEU A 39 8.86 -8.63 -8.98
N ARG A 40 9.92 -8.51 -8.15
CA ARG A 40 9.94 -7.61 -7.00
C ARG A 40 9.70 -6.16 -7.37
N ALA A 41 10.29 -5.68 -8.45
CA ALA A 41 10.18 -4.29 -8.91
C ALA A 41 8.74 -3.87 -9.27
N GLN A 42 7.82 -4.81 -9.40
CA GLN A 42 6.42 -4.56 -9.73
C GLN A 42 5.46 -4.82 -8.55
N ILE A 43 5.95 -5.31 -7.40
CA ILE A 43 5.13 -5.49 -6.18
C ILE A 43 4.56 -4.13 -5.75
N GLY A 44 3.32 -4.12 -5.29
CA GLY A 44 2.52 -2.93 -4.98
C GLY A 44 1.45 -2.62 -6.03
N LYS A 45 1.56 -3.20 -7.23
CA LYS A 45 0.51 -3.18 -8.25
C LYS A 45 -0.53 -4.28 -7.99
N GLY A 46 -1.77 -4.08 -8.42
CA GLY A 46 -2.73 -5.18 -8.60
C GLY A 46 -2.46 -5.96 -9.87
N SER A 47 -3.10 -7.12 -10.05
CA SER A 47 -2.85 -8.01 -11.19
C SER A 47 -3.10 -7.35 -12.55
N ASP A 48 -4.06 -6.43 -12.63
CA ASP A 48 -4.39 -5.64 -13.83
C ASP A 48 -3.20 -4.81 -14.35
N GLN A 49 -2.37 -4.28 -13.45
CA GLN A 49 -1.17 -3.50 -13.77
C GLN A 49 0.12 -4.33 -13.68
N TYR A 50 0.07 -5.49 -13.00
CA TYR A 50 1.22 -6.36 -12.82
C TYR A 50 1.44 -7.28 -14.01
N LEU A 51 0.38 -7.97 -14.48
CA LEU A 51 0.48 -8.94 -15.58
C LEU A 51 1.00 -8.34 -16.88
N PRO A 52 0.60 -7.11 -17.31
CA PRO A 52 1.11 -6.50 -18.54
C PRO A 52 2.63 -6.24 -18.55
N GLU A 53 3.29 -6.22 -17.39
CA GLU A 53 4.76 -6.08 -17.31
C GLU A 53 5.50 -7.38 -17.73
N PHE A 54 4.79 -8.49 -17.79
CA PHE A 54 5.34 -9.84 -17.98
C PHE A 54 4.75 -10.61 -19.14
N LEU A 55 3.50 -10.32 -19.49
CA LEU A 55 2.74 -11.05 -20.50
C LEU A 55 2.35 -10.12 -21.65
N THR A 56 2.27 -10.69 -22.85
CA THR A 56 1.68 -10.02 -24.00
C THR A 56 0.15 -9.94 -23.87
N PRO A 57 -0.53 -9.02 -24.58
CA PRO A 57 -1.99 -8.98 -24.59
C PRO A 57 -2.64 -10.34 -24.93
N ASP A 58 -2.13 -11.06 -25.95
CA ASP A 58 -2.64 -12.38 -26.33
C ASP A 58 -2.48 -13.43 -25.22
N GLU A 59 -1.44 -13.33 -24.40
CA GLU A 59 -1.23 -14.23 -23.27
C GLU A 59 -2.15 -13.89 -22.10
N ILE A 60 -2.39 -12.60 -21.86
CA ILE A 60 -3.35 -12.12 -20.85
C ILE A 60 -4.75 -12.62 -21.22
N ASP A 61 -5.16 -12.46 -22.48
CA ASP A 61 -6.48 -12.91 -22.95
C ASP A 61 -6.64 -14.44 -22.85
N ARG A 62 -5.55 -15.22 -23.08
CA ARG A 62 -5.61 -16.68 -23.05
C ARG A 62 -5.64 -17.28 -21.64
N PHE A 63 -4.88 -16.74 -20.71
CA PHE A 63 -4.68 -17.37 -19.40
C PHE A 63 -4.43 -16.39 -18.25
N GLY A 64 -4.54 -15.07 -18.46
CA GLY A 64 -4.26 -14.07 -17.42
C GLY A 64 -5.17 -14.21 -16.20
N GLU A 65 -6.47 -14.43 -16.40
CA GLU A 65 -7.44 -14.63 -15.33
C GLU A 65 -7.16 -15.92 -14.55
N GLU A 66 -6.93 -17.05 -15.26
CA GLU A 66 -6.61 -18.33 -14.62
C GLU A 66 -5.30 -18.26 -13.81
N LEU A 67 -4.30 -17.53 -14.32
CA LEU A 67 -3.03 -17.31 -13.64
C LEU A 67 -3.22 -16.50 -12.35
N ASP A 68 -3.99 -15.39 -12.41
CA ASP A 68 -4.26 -14.55 -11.22
C ASP A 68 -5.08 -15.30 -10.18
N ASP A 69 -6.08 -16.06 -10.58
CA ASP A 69 -6.86 -16.88 -9.67
C ASP A 69 -6.02 -17.97 -9.01
N TYR A 70 -5.21 -18.71 -9.79
CA TYR A 70 -4.27 -19.67 -9.23
C TYR A 70 -3.30 -19.02 -8.24
N ARG A 71 -2.72 -17.88 -8.60
CA ARG A 71 -1.81 -17.11 -7.73
C ARG A 71 -2.51 -16.67 -6.44
N SER A 72 -3.74 -16.19 -6.54
CA SER A 72 -4.53 -15.74 -5.39
C SER A 72 -4.85 -16.88 -4.44
N GLU A 73 -5.26 -18.03 -4.95
CA GLU A 73 -5.51 -19.23 -4.13
C GLU A 73 -4.23 -19.74 -3.47
N LEU A 74 -3.14 -19.82 -4.25
CA LEU A 74 -1.82 -20.20 -3.76
C LEU A 74 -1.35 -19.28 -2.62
N PHE A 75 -1.49 -17.97 -2.80
CA PHE A 75 -1.10 -16.99 -1.79
C PHE A 75 -1.88 -17.18 -0.50
N ARG A 76 -3.21 -17.24 -0.57
CA ARG A 76 -4.06 -17.45 0.61
C ARG A 76 -3.75 -18.73 1.36
N LYS A 77 -3.51 -19.81 0.64
CA LYS A 77 -3.30 -21.13 1.25
C LYS A 77 -1.91 -21.27 1.88
N GLU A 78 -0.87 -20.82 1.18
CA GLU A 78 0.51 -21.16 1.54
C GLU A 78 1.33 -19.98 2.09
N TYR A 79 1.00 -18.76 1.74
CA TYR A 79 1.79 -17.58 2.07
C TYR A 79 1.12 -16.65 3.09
N LEU A 80 -0.18 -16.39 2.96
CA LEU A 80 -0.90 -15.51 3.85
C LEU A 80 -0.74 -15.88 5.35
N PRO A 81 -0.75 -17.17 5.77
CA PRO A 81 -0.48 -17.54 7.16
C PRO A 81 0.94 -17.24 7.65
N LYS A 82 1.88 -16.99 6.73
CA LYS A 82 3.28 -16.67 7.06
C LYS A 82 3.53 -15.17 7.21
N VAL A 83 2.60 -14.33 6.76
CA VAL A 83 2.70 -12.88 6.88
C VAL A 83 2.78 -12.48 8.35
N ARG A 84 3.62 -11.50 8.65
CA ARG A 84 3.81 -10.97 10.01
C ARG A 84 3.61 -9.45 10.02
N PRO A 85 2.99 -8.91 11.06
CA PRO A 85 2.95 -7.46 11.27
C PRO A 85 4.36 -6.89 11.43
N PHE A 86 4.59 -5.68 10.92
CA PHE A 86 5.71 -4.88 11.38
C PHE A 86 5.49 -4.43 12.83
N ALA A 87 6.59 -4.07 13.49
CA ALA A 87 6.55 -3.65 14.89
C ALA A 87 5.75 -2.34 15.06
N GLN A 88 5.05 -2.22 16.18
CA GLN A 88 4.38 -1.01 16.65
C GLN A 88 3.31 -0.41 15.71
N VAL A 89 2.74 -1.19 14.79
CA VAL A 89 1.64 -0.72 13.92
C VAL A 89 0.43 -0.27 14.75
N ARG A 90 0.03 -1.09 15.74
CA ARG A 90 -1.13 -0.79 16.57
C ARG A 90 -0.90 0.45 17.46
N GLU A 91 0.31 0.61 18.00
CA GLU A 91 0.74 1.76 18.79
C GLU A 91 0.78 3.04 17.95
N LEU A 92 1.28 2.95 16.72
CA LEU A 92 1.26 4.05 15.76
C LEU A 92 -0.18 4.50 15.47
N PHE A 93 -1.08 3.56 15.23
CA PHE A 93 -2.49 3.88 14.97
C PHE A 93 -3.15 4.51 16.21
N GLN A 94 -2.84 4.02 17.41
CA GLN A 94 -3.31 4.62 18.65
C GLN A 94 -2.80 6.08 18.77
N ARG A 95 -1.50 6.31 18.55
CA ARG A 95 -0.91 7.66 18.59
C ARG A 95 -1.58 8.64 17.62
N ILE A 96 -1.89 8.17 16.40
CA ILE A 96 -2.60 8.96 15.38
C ILE A 96 -4.02 9.29 15.85
N ARG A 97 -4.72 8.33 16.44
CA ARG A 97 -6.09 8.51 16.99
C ARG A 97 -6.11 9.45 18.18
N ASP A 98 -5.12 9.39 19.05
CA ASP A 98 -4.99 10.29 20.22
C ASP A 98 -4.86 11.75 19.77
N ASP A 99 -4.33 12.01 18.59
CA ASP A 99 -4.30 13.32 17.94
C ASP A 99 -5.61 13.67 17.19
N ASN A 100 -6.70 12.92 17.41
CA ASN A 100 -7.99 13.07 16.72
C ASN A 100 -7.88 13.02 15.19
N LYS A 101 -6.91 12.28 14.65
CA LYS A 101 -6.76 12.04 13.21
C LYS A 101 -7.43 10.73 12.81
N ARG A 102 -7.86 10.67 11.57
CA ARG A 102 -8.59 9.53 11.01
C ARG A 102 -7.65 8.62 10.25
N ILE A 103 -7.97 7.33 10.19
CA ILE A 103 -7.15 6.32 9.51
C ILE A 103 -8.04 5.50 8.58
N VAL A 104 -7.59 5.31 7.34
CA VAL A 104 -8.17 4.38 6.37
C VAL A 104 -7.03 3.49 5.83
N LEU A 105 -7.33 2.22 5.56
CA LEU A 105 -6.40 1.32 4.86
C LEU A 105 -6.74 1.27 3.37
N ALA A 106 -5.70 1.12 2.52
CA ALA A 106 -5.84 1.09 1.07
C ALA A 106 -4.94 0.02 0.47
N SER A 107 -5.49 -1.13 0.09
CA SER A 107 -4.75 -2.25 -0.50
C SER A 107 -5.14 -2.48 -1.95
N SER A 108 -4.17 -2.80 -2.82
CA SER A 108 -4.45 -3.31 -4.17
C SER A 108 -4.90 -4.78 -4.17
N GLY A 109 -4.83 -5.46 -3.02
CA GLY A 109 -5.24 -6.85 -2.83
C GLY A 109 -6.77 -7.01 -2.77
N LYS A 110 -7.22 -8.28 -2.83
CA LYS A 110 -8.65 -8.63 -2.74
C LYS A 110 -9.20 -8.33 -1.32
N LYS A 111 -10.48 -8.02 -1.23
CA LYS A 111 -11.17 -7.66 0.02
C LYS A 111 -11.00 -8.69 1.14
N ALA A 112 -11.00 -9.98 0.79
CA ALA A 112 -10.82 -11.04 1.78
C ALA A 112 -9.44 -10.98 2.45
N ASP A 113 -8.38 -10.71 1.68
CA ASP A 113 -7.02 -10.61 2.17
C ASP A 113 -6.83 -9.34 3.03
N THR A 114 -7.45 -8.23 2.61
CA THR A 114 -7.48 -6.99 3.42
C THR A 114 -8.13 -7.21 4.79
N LYS A 115 -9.25 -7.93 4.86
CA LYS A 115 -9.89 -8.28 6.14
C LYS A 115 -8.99 -9.13 7.02
N TYR A 116 -8.32 -10.13 6.45
CA TYR A 116 -7.36 -10.93 7.18
C TYR A 116 -6.24 -10.07 7.80
N TYR A 117 -5.72 -9.12 7.07
CA TYR A 117 -4.69 -8.21 7.58
C TYR A 117 -5.20 -7.30 8.70
N ILE A 118 -6.42 -6.78 8.60
CA ILE A 118 -7.04 -5.98 9.67
C ILE A 118 -7.12 -6.78 10.97
N ASP A 119 -7.54 -8.04 10.88
CA ASP A 119 -7.63 -8.95 12.03
C ASP A 119 -6.24 -9.32 12.57
N LEU A 120 -5.28 -9.60 11.70
CA LEU A 120 -3.88 -9.89 12.05
C LEU A 120 -3.24 -8.71 12.80
N LEU A 121 -3.44 -7.49 12.31
CA LEU A 121 -2.93 -6.25 12.90
C LEU A 121 -3.70 -5.82 14.15
N LYS A 122 -4.91 -6.36 14.36
CA LYS A 122 -5.83 -5.98 15.44
C LYS A 122 -6.13 -4.46 15.45
N VAL A 123 -6.38 -3.88 14.29
CA VAL A 123 -6.59 -2.43 14.12
C VAL A 123 -8.01 -2.04 13.73
N GLY A 124 -8.94 -2.99 13.66
CA GLY A 124 -10.32 -2.73 13.26
C GLY A 124 -11.03 -1.67 14.10
N ASP A 125 -10.68 -1.53 15.38
CA ASP A 125 -11.20 -0.53 16.30
C ASP A 125 -10.55 0.85 16.17
N ARG A 126 -9.54 1.01 15.30
CA ARG A 126 -8.74 2.24 15.12
C ARG A 126 -8.88 2.88 13.76
N ILE A 127 -9.53 2.20 12.81
CA ILE A 127 -9.70 2.68 11.43
C ILE A 127 -11.15 3.09 11.16
N GLU A 128 -11.35 4.07 10.28
CA GLU A 128 -12.68 4.46 9.79
C GLU A 128 -13.21 3.47 8.75
N GLY A 129 -12.32 2.71 8.13
CA GLY A 129 -12.63 1.73 7.11
C GLY A 129 -11.42 1.37 6.28
N TYR A 130 -11.68 0.66 5.20
CA TYR A 130 -10.65 0.25 4.25
C TYR A 130 -11.18 0.27 2.83
N THR A 131 -10.26 0.32 1.86
CA THR A 131 -10.49 0.04 0.45
C THR A 131 -9.58 -1.10 0.01
N SER A 132 -10.06 -1.87 -0.95
CA SER A 132 -9.40 -3.03 -1.54
C SER A 132 -9.37 -2.90 -3.06
N GLY A 133 -8.70 -3.77 -3.77
CA GLY A 133 -8.74 -3.83 -5.23
C GLY A 133 -10.17 -3.87 -5.79
N ASP A 134 -11.11 -4.45 -5.03
CA ASP A 134 -12.53 -4.53 -5.44
C ASP A 134 -13.25 -3.15 -5.39
N ASP A 135 -12.66 -2.13 -4.78
CA ASP A 135 -13.22 -0.77 -4.68
C ASP A 135 -12.60 0.21 -5.73
N ALA A 136 -11.80 -0.29 -6.67
CA ALA A 136 -11.06 0.50 -7.66
C ALA A 136 -11.14 -0.14 -9.04
N ASP A 137 -11.38 0.65 -10.08
CA ASP A 137 -11.42 0.16 -11.46
C ASP A 137 -10.01 -0.17 -11.97
N ASN A 138 -9.01 0.60 -11.52
CA ASN A 138 -7.60 0.40 -11.85
C ASN A 138 -6.76 0.42 -10.57
N SER A 139 -5.83 -0.53 -10.46
CA SER A 139 -4.92 -0.59 -9.32
C SER A 139 -3.77 0.45 -9.43
N LYS A 140 -2.98 0.58 -8.37
CA LYS A 140 -1.78 1.42 -8.36
C LYS A 140 -0.87 1.09 -9.57
N PRO A 141 -0.35 2.09 -10.27
CA PRO A 141 -0.23 3.52 -9.94
C PRO A 141 -1.39 4.42 -10.39
N ALA A 142 -2.59 3.88 -10.66
CA ALA A 142 -3.80 4.68 -10.84
C ALA A 142 -4.29 5.24 -9.49
N PRO A 143 -4.98 6.40 -9.48
CA PRO A 143 -5.39 7.07 -8.24
C PRO A 143 -6.62 6.44 -7.56
N ASP A 144 -7.28 5.48 -8.18
CA ASP A 144 -8.63 5.03 -7.89
C ASP A 144 -8.79 4.56 -6.45
N ILE A 145 -7.84 3.76 -5.93
CA ILE A 145 -7.88 3.23 -4.57
C ILE A 145 -7.81 4.36 -3.53
N PHE A 146 -7.02 5.40 -3.78
CA PHE A 146 -6.91 6.54 -2.89
C PHE A 146 -8.09 7.50 -3.02
N ALA A 147 -8.65 7.66 -4.22
CA ALA A 147 -9.91 8.39 -4.43
C ALA A 147 -11.08 7.70 -3.68
N ALA A 148 -11.15 6.37 -3.73
CA ALA A 148 -12.11 5.59 -2.95
C ALA A 148 -11.90 5.76 -1.43
N SER A 149 -10.64 5.81 -0.97
CA SER A 149 -10.30 6.05 0.44
C SER A 149 -10.75 7.44 0.92
N LEU A 150 -10.59 8.47 0.11
CA LEU A 150 -11.10 9.83 0.42
C LEU A 150 -12.62 9.85 0.56
N LYS A 151 -13.35 9.06 -0.26
CA LYS A 151 -14.81 8.90 -0.11
C LYS A 151 -15.17 8.24 1.23
N LYS A 152 -14.42 7.24 1.69
CA LYS A 152 -14.59 6.63 3.03
C LYS A 152 -14.37 7.64 4.17
N LEU A 153 -13.54 8.65 3.93
CA LEU A 153 -13.31 9.76 4.84
C LEU A 153 -14.34 10.90 4.70
N GLY A 154 -15.48 10.65 4.04
CA GLY A 154 -16.53 11.66 3.85
C GLY A 154 -16.17 12.74 2.83
N GLY A 155 -15.24 12.44 1.90
CA GLY A 155 -14.87 13.36 0.82
C GLY A 155 -14.05 14.57 1.30
N ILE A 156 -13.17 14.38 2.29
CA ILE A 156 -12.24 15.44 2.71
C ILE A 156 -11.34 15.84 1.54
N SER A 157 -10.80 17.06 1.59
CA SER A 157 -9.84 17.52 0.59
C SER A 157 -8.61 16.60 0.55
N PRO A 158 -8.10 16.22 -0.63
CA PRO A 158 -6.84 15.49 -0.75
C PRO A 158 -5.68 16.17 0.00
N ALA A 159 -5.67 17.51 0.07
CA ALA A 159 -4.67 18.27 0.80
C ALA A 159 -4.73 18.07 2.33
N ASP A 160 -5.85 17.56 2.85
CA ASP A 160 -6.06 17.26 4.27
C ASP A 160 -5.76 15.80 4.62
N ALA A 161 -5.39 14.97 3.66
CA ALA A 161 -4.94 13.60 3.85
C ALA A 161 -3.48 13.41 3.43
N VAL A 162 -2.81 12.45 4.05
CA VAL A 162 -1.49 11.99 3.66
C VAL A 162 -1.53 10.47 3.50
N THR A 163 -0.89 9.95 2.46
CA THR A 163 -0.74 8.52 2.27
C THR A 163 0.55 8.02 2.91
N VAL A 164 0.56 6.76 3.30
CA VAL A 164 1.76 6.05 3.78
C VAL A 164 1.88 4.77 2.97
N GLY A 165 3.03 4.52 2.35
CA GLY A 165 3.28 3.35 1.50
C GLY A 165 4.77 3.04 1.40
N ASP A 166 5.13 1.93 0.75
CA ASP A 166 6.51 1.46 0.64
C ASP A 166 7.03 1.45 -0.81
N THR A 167 6.16 1.72 -1.79
CA THR A 167 6.52 1.66 -3.21
C THR A 167 6.39 3.01 -3.92
N ARG A 168 7.09 3.14 -5.06
CA ARG A 168 6.86 4.26 -5.97
C ARG A 168 5.42 4.32 -6.48
N PHE A 169 4.73 3.19 -6.57
CA PHE A 169 3.35 3.13 -7.08
C PHE A 169 2.36 3.77 -6.12
N ASP A 170 2.60 3.69 -4.80
CA ASP A 170 1.85 4.43 -3.78
C ASP A 170 2.00 5.94 -3.97
N ILE A 171 3.25 6.38 -4.15
CA ILE A 171 3.57 7.79 -4.31
C ILE A 171 2.96 8.35 -5.60
N GLU A 172 3.09 7.62 -6.70
CA GLU A 172 2.52 8.02 -7.99
C GLU A 172 0.99 8.08 -7.95
N ALA A 173 0.34 7.07 -7.38
CA ALA A 173 -1.12 7.01 -7.23
C ALA A 173 -1.63 8.13 -6.31
N ALA A 174 -0.99 8.36 -5.17
CA ALA A 174 -1.33 9.43 -4.24
C ALA A 174 -1.18 10.81 -4.88
N ARG A 175 -0.09 11.05 -5.60
CA ARG A 175 0.15 12.31 -6.34
C ARG A 175 -0.93 12.57 -7.37
N LYS A 176 -1.35 11.55 -8.14
CA LYS A 176 -2.46 11.66 -9.10
C LYS A 176 -3.80 11.96 -8.41
N ALA A 177 -3.98 11.47 -7.18
CA ALA A 177 -5.14 11.78 -6.35
C ALA A 177 -5.03 13.13 -5.59
N GLY A 178 -3.94 13.89 -5.78
CA GLY A 178 -3.71 15.20 -5.17
C GLY A 178 -3.19 15.14 -3.72
N MET A 179 -2.66 13.99 -3.28
CA MET A 179 -2.12 13.78 -1.93
C MET A 179 -0.59 13.72 -1.92
N LYS A 180 -0.02 13.96 -0.75
CA LYS A 180 1.39 13.74 -0.43
C LYS A 180 1.58 12.35 0.18
N THR A 181 2.78 11.77 0.05
CA THR A 181 3.10 10.44 0.57
C THR A 181 4.30 10.47 1.51
N ILE A 182 4.14 9.84 2.68
CA ILE A 182 5.22 9.40 3.55
C ILE A 182 5.58 7.98 3.09
N ALA A 183 6.86 7.67 2.95
CA ALA A 183 7.28 6.35 2.50
C ALA A 183 8.02 5.56 3.57
N PHE A 184 7.88 4.22 3.54
CA PHE A 184 8.64 3.30 4.38
C PHE A 184 9.64 2.50 3.54
N LEU A 185 10.79 2.19 4.14
CA LEU A 185 11.79 1.30 3.55
C LEU A 185 11.48 -0.17 3.77
N SER A 186 10.51 -0.48 4.65
CA SER A 186 10.16 -1.83 5.08
C SER A 186 9.77 -2.77 3.94
N GLY A 187 9.22 -2.25 2.84
CA GLY A 187 8.88 -3.04 1.66
C GLY A 187 10.05 -3.33 0.72
N GLY A 188 11.26 -2.82 1.01
CA GLY A 188 12.48 -3.10 0.26
C GLY A 188 12.75 -2.15 -0.92
N THR A 189 11.90 -1.15 -1.17
CA THR A 189 12.19 -0.09 -2.15
C THR A 189 13.27 0.83 -1.60
N SER A 190 14.29 1.14 -2.41
CA SER A 190 15.37 2.01 -1.95
C SER A 190 14.90 3.46 -1.69
N GLY A 191 15.50 4.11 -0.68
CA GLY A 191 15.17 5.49 -0.37
C GLY A 191 15.47 6.47 -1.51
N ALA A 192 16.38 6.13 -2.44
CA ALA A 192 16.63 6.93 -3.63
C ALA A 192 15.42 6.92 -4.58
N VAL A 193 14.87 5.74 -4.87
CA VAL A 193 13.67 5.57 -5.70
C VAL A 193 12.46 6.26 -5.07
N LEU A 194 12.27 6.12 -3.75
CA LEU A 194 11.14 6.75 -3.05
C LEU A 194 11.24 8.29 -3.07
N ARG A 195 12.44 8.86 -2.91
CA ARG A 195 12.65 10.32 -3.03
C ARG A 195 12.39 10.82 -4.44
N GLU A 196 12.91 10.13 -5.44
CA GLU A 196 12.70 10.46 -6.85
C GLU A 196 11.22 10.42 -7.24
N ALA A 197 10.45 9.46 -6.71
CA ALA A 197 9.01 9.37 -6.90
C ALA A 197 8.23 10.52 -6.24
N GLY A 198 8.82 11.21 -5.24
CA GLY A 198 8.24 12.37 -4.58
C GLY A 198 7.76 12.15 -3.14
N ALA A 199 8.29 11.16 -2.42
CA ALA A 199 8.03 11.00 -0.99
C ALA A 199 8.44 12.26 -0.22
N ILE A 200 7.56 12.77 0.65
CA ILE A 200 7.82 13.98 1.45
C ILE A 200 8.62 13.70 2.73
N ALA A 201 8.59 12.47 3.21
CA ALA A 201 9.40 11.95 4.30
C ALA A 201 9.59 10.45 4.10
N ILE A 202 10.70 9.91 4.60
CA ILE A 202 11.02 8.47 4.51
C ILE A 202 11.43 8.00 5.89
N TYR A 203 10.81 6.92 6.36
CA TYR A 203 11.13 6.22 7.60
C TYR A 203 11.48 4.77 7.30
N THR A 204 12.15 4.12 8.24
CA THR A 204 12.52 2.72 8.07
C THR A 204 11.28 1.81 8.05
N ASP A 205 10.36 2.03 8.98
CA ASP A 205 9.18 1.21 9.22
C ASP A 205 8.15 1.94 10.12
N PRO A 206 7.02 1.33 10.49
CA PRO A 206 6.05 1.92 11.40
C PRO A 206 6.61 2.33 12.76
N ALA A 207 7.58 1.60 13.30
CA ALA A 207 8.17 1.92 14.62
C ALA A 207 9.04 3.18 14.54
N ASP A 208 9.83 3.32 13.50
CA ASP A 208 10.62 4.54 13.24
C ASP A 208 9.69 5.75 13.00
N PHE A 209 8.62 5.57 12.25
CA PHE A 209 7.64 6.63 12.05
C PHE A 209 6.96 7.04 13.36
N LEU A 210 6.58 6.08 14.22
CA LEU A 210 6.02 6.37 15.53
C LEU A 210 6.98 7.21 16.39
N ALA A 211 8.26 6.86 16.39
CA ALA A 211 9.28 7.58 17.16
C ALA A 211 9.44 9.04 16.72
N HIS A 212 9.19 9.35 15.45
CA HIS A 212 9.35 10.70 14.87
C HIS A 212 8.01 11.39 14.55
N TYR A 213 6.88 10.79 14.94
CA TYR A 213 5.53 11.26 14.60
C TYR A 213 5.30 12.73 14.98
N ASP A 214 5.68 13.12 16.19
CA ASP A 214 5.44 14.48 16.71
C ASP A 214 6.24 15.55 15.94
N GLU A 215 7.43 15.21 15.48
CA GLU A 215 8.27 16.10 14.66
C GLU A 215 7.62 16.34 13.30
N LEU A 216 7.13 15.28 12.66
CA LEU A 216 6.43 15.37 11.39
C LEU A 216 5.17 16.26 11.53
N ILE A 217 4.35 16.02 12.55
CA ILE A 217 3.10 16.79 12.74
C ILE A 217 3.40 18.28 12.97
N LYS A 218 4.42 18.62 13.75
CA LYS A 218 4.87 20.02 13.93
C LYS A 218 5.28 20.65 12.60
N GLY A 219 5.97 19.92 11.74
CA GLY A 219 6.35 20.37 10.38
C GLY A 219 5.13 20.73 9.53
N PHE A 220 4.12 19.88 9.49
CA PHE A 220 2.88 20.14 8.75
C PHE A 220 2.10 21.35 9.29
N MET A 221 2.06 21.53 10.60
CA MET A 221 1.40 22.69 11.21
C MET A 221 2.10 24.00 10.83
N SER A 222 3.42 24.03 10.81
CA SER A 222 4.22 25.20 10.43
C SER A 222 4.03 25.58 8.94
N GLU A 223 3.96 24.60 8.03
CA GLU A 223 3.66 24.86 6.61
C GLU A 223 2.23 25.40 6.40
N SER A 224 1.26 24.88 7.15
CA SER A 224 -0.14 25.32 7.02
C SER A 224 -0.36 26.76 7.51
N ILE A 225 0.39 27.20 8.51
CA ILE A 225 0.37 28.60 8.99
C ILE A 225 0.99 29.54 7.94
N ARG A 226 2.11 29.15 7.32
CA ARG A 226 2.79 29.96 6.29
C ARG A 226 1.97 30.14 5.00
N ARG A 227 1.03 29.23 4.70
CA ARG A 227 0.14 29.34 3.51
C ARG A 227 -1.11 30.19 3.77
N ARG A 228 -1.39 30.60 5.01
CA ARG A 228 -2.54 31.43 5.39
C ARG A 228 -2.22 32.90 5.59
N ILE A 229 -0.93 33.25 5.49
CA ILE A 229 -0.39 34.60 5.53
C ILE A 229 0.01 35.01 4.11
#